data_515e1aca08a66a199b090b9f6a17d9e0
#
_entry.id   515e1aca08a66a199b090b9f6a17d9e0
#
_cell.length_a   1.000
_cell.length_b   1.000
_cell.length_c   1.000
_cell.angle_alpha   90.00
_cell.angle_beta   90.00
_cell.angle_gamma   90.00
#
_symmetry.space_group_name_H-M   'P 1'
#
loop_
_entity.id
_entity.type
_entity.pdbx_description
1 polymer ?
#
loop_
_entity_poly.entity_id
_entity_poly.type
_entity_poly.pdbx_seq_one_letter_code
_entity_poly.pdbx_strand_id
1 'polypeptide(L)'
;MKFSKILMASAMLASMMLASCGGPEAGEPTADASASTSKAASSKKSSTSKFSAIWSKDASQHVDANCEHEGKDVEVCINSSLGSVKETVIAKTPHTWGTRSEKVEAEGKTGYWTNECSVCHTKAIIIDALDWTKIEGSNKDNTGATLKFSTNGNYAEYEFNMPTALTNVTIGVYGWVDYWKDGSNNNDQRGFFSTKAGDGSANVGVKVNDTDLTITNTKTYEEMGMTAGENGNSSFCLCEMGTMASIAAGDFKLTYTRLESYNLNITEIWLMYK
;
A
#
# COMPACT_ATOMS: atom_id res chain seq x y z
N MET A 1 -27.55 10.89 29.15
CA MET A 1 -27.26 9.50 28.76
C MET A 1 -25.87 9.49 28.12
N LYS A 2 -24.90 8.80 28.76
CA LYS A 2 -23.50 8.72 28.29
C LYS A 2 -23.40 7.46 27.41
N PHE A 3 -23.13 7.63 26.13
CA PHE A 3 -22.79 6.50 25.25
C PHE A 3 -21.28 6.26 25.27
N SER A 4 -20.94 5.07 25.71
CA SER A 4 -19.59 4.54 25.80
C SER A 4 -19.04 4.28 24.39
N LYS A 5 -17.87 4.85 24.08
CA LYS A 5 -17.13 4.56 22.83
C LYS A 5 -16.42 3.23 23.01
N ILE A 6 -16.85 2.21 22.31
CA ILE A 6 -16.10 0.95 22.17
C ILE A 6 -15.12 1.14 21.04
N LEU A 7 -13.85 1.28 21.42
CA LEU A 7 -12.70 1.31 20.51
C LEU A 7 -12.34 -0.16 20.20
N MET A 8 -12.70 -0.64 19.03
CA MET A 8 -12.14 -1.92 18.52
C MET A 8 -10.87 -1.62 17.76
N ALA A 9 -9.75 -1.72 18.44
CA ALA A 9 -8.44 -1.79 17.83
C ALA A 9 -8.21 -3.24 17.36
N SER A 10 -8.35 -3.49 16.08
CA SER A 10 -7.88 -4.74 15.46
C SER A 10 -6.37 -4.61 15.22
N ALA A 11 -5.59 -4.96 16.24
CA ALA A 11 -4.16 -5.18 16.07
C ALA A 11 -3.98 -6.53 15.37
N MET A 12 -3.72 -6.54 14.07
CA MET A 12 -3.12 -7.70 13.42
C MET A 12 -1.66 -7.78 13.83
N LEU A 13 -1.39 -8.51 14.89
CA LEU A 13 -0.05 -9.01 15.17
C LEU A 13 0.23 -10.11 14.15
N ALA A 14 1.05 -9.79 13.15
CA ALA A 14 1.76 -10.80 12.39
C ALA A 14 2.77 -11.46 13.33
N SER A 15 2.36 -12.54 13.98
CA SER A 15 3.26 -13.38 14.77
C SER A 15 4.18 -14.13 13.79
N MET A 16 5.32 -13.55 13.47
CA MET A 16 6.43 -14.30 12.88
C MET A 16 6.93 -15.28 13.94
N MET A 17 6.40 -16.48 13.94
CA MET A 17 7.02 -17.59 14.65
C MET A 17 8.26 -18.02 13.86
N LEU A 18 9.40 -17.45 14.18
CA LEU A 18 10.70 -17.96 13.80
C LEU A 18 10.92 -19.27 14.58
N ALA A 19 10.41 -20.37 14.06
CA ALA A 19 10.79 -21.69 14.54
C ALA A 19 12.21 -21.97 14.05
N SER A 20 13.19 -21.81 14.94
CA SER A 20 14.58 -22.18 14.68
C SER A 20 14.74 -23.69 14.62
N CYS A 21 15.29 -24.22 13.55
CA CYS A 21 15.81 -25.60 13.48
C CYS A 21 17.08 -25.80 14.31
N GLY A 22 17.45 -24.86 15.16
CA GLY A 22 18.60 -24.96 16.07
C GLY A 22 18.17 -25.39 17.46
N GLY A 23 18.94 -26.26 18.11
CA GLY A 23 18.74 -26.64 19.50
C GLY A 23 18.95 -25.47 20.48
N PRO A 24 18.64 -25.64 21.79
CA PRO A 24 18.56 -24.56 22.75
C PRO A 24 19.91 -23.82 22.92
N GLU A 25 19.87 -22.50 22.73
CA GLU A 25 20.97 -21.64 23.16
C GLU A 25 20.96 -21.54 24.69
N ALA A 26 22.08 -21.96 25.29
CA ALA A 26 22.33 -21.78 26.71
C ALA A 26 22.92 -20.40 26.96
N GLY A 27 22.20 -19.60 27.76
CA GLY A 27 22.72 -18.68 28.77
C GLY A 27 23.74 -17.62 28.39
N GLU A 28 23.27 -16.41 28.51
CA GLU A 28 24.06 -15.18 28.68
C GLU A 28 25.02 -15.25 29.90
N PRO A 29 26.26 -14.77 29.82
CA PRO A 29 27.09 -14.54 31.01
C PRO A 29 27.06 -13.06 31.40
N THR A 30 26.51 -12.75 32.55
CA THR A 30 26.79 -11.51 33.28
C THR A 30 28.21 -11.54 33.84
N ALA A 31 28.94 -10.43 33.67
CA ALA A 31 30.24 -10.20 34.25
C ALA A 31 30.15 -9.96 35.76
N ASP A 32 31.00 -10.57 36.58
CA ASP A 32 31.89 -9.79 37.45
C ASP A 32 33.00 -10.62 38.09
N ALA A 33 34.01 -9.93 38.46
CA ALA A 33 35.41 -10.13 38.76
C ALA A 33 35.78 -11.14 39.85
N SER A 34 37.06 -11.56 39.76
CA SER A 34 38.12 -11.76 40.73
C SER A 34 38.73 -13.16 40.86
N ALA A 35 39.95 -13.19 40.40
CA ALA A 35 41.16 -13.90 40.87
C ALA A 35 41.05 -15.21 41.66
N SER A 36 41.66 -16.30 41.22
CA SER A 36 42.97 -16.87 41.61
C SER A 36 43.15 -18.34 41.21
N THR A 37 44.34 -18.60 40.67
CA THR A 37 45.19 -19.81 40.74
C THR A 37 44.68 -21.23 40.38
N SER A 38 45.30 -21.70 39.28
CA SER A 38 45.86 -23.05 39.08
C SER A 38 45.00 -24.31 39.16
N LYS A 39 44.80 -24.95 38.03
CA LYS A 39 45.32 -26.30 37.71
C LYS A 39 44.88 -26.73 36.30
N ALA A 40 45.85 -27.21 35.53
CA ALA A 40 45.63 -27.78 34.23
C ALA A 40 44.71 -29.00 34.34
N ALA A 41 43.54 -28.93 33.65
CA ALA A 41 42.74 -30.08 33.30
C ALA A 41 42.51 -30.00 31.80
N SER A 42 42.96 -31.04 31.10
CA SER A 42 42.78 -31.29 29.70
C SER A 42 41.29 -31.21 29.35
N SER A 43 40.80 -30.06 28.84
CA SER A 43 39.45 -29.95 28.31
C SER A 43 39.44 -30.60 26.94
N LYS A 44 38.75 -31.72 26.81
CA LYS A 44 38.27 -32.27 25.53
C LYS A 44 37.54 -31.15 24.84
N LYS A 45 38.08 -30.68 23.73
CA LYS A 45 37.41 -29.76 22.80
C LYS A 45 36.20 -30.48 22.28
N SER A 46 35.03 -30.26 22.88
CA SER A 46 33.77 -30.66 22.32
C SER A 46 33.61 -29.84 21.02
N SER A 47 33.80 -30.49 19.89
CA SER A 47 33.41 -29.92 18.60
C SER A 47 31.88 -29.94 18.55
N THR A 48 31.24 -28.86 18.98
CA THR A 48 29.84 -28.61 18.64
C THR A 48 29.81 -28.44 17.14
N SER A 49 29.44 -29.50 16.42
CA SER A 49 29.11 -29.43 15.01
C SER A 49 27.96 -28.46 14.90
N LYS A 50 28.19 -27.29 14.28
CA LYS A 50 27.11 -26.36 13.97
C LYS A 50 26.12 -27.10 13.06
N PHE A 51 24.99 -27.49 13.62
CA PHE A 51 23.91 -28.07 12.88
C PHE A 51 23.30 -26.97 12.00
N SER A 52 23.44 -27.10 10.68
CA SER A 52 22.84 -26.17 9.74
C SER A 52 21.49 -26.72 9.32
N ALA A 53 20.44 -25.91 9.49
CA ALA A 53 19.11 -26.25 9.00
C ALA A 53 19.11 -26.36 7.47
N ILE A 54 18.53 -27.43 6.95
CA ILE A 54 18.31 -27.62 5.51
C ILE A 54 16.83 -27.46 5.24
N TRP A 55 16.48 -26.44 4.45
CA TRP A 55 15.13 -26.11 4.09
C TRP A 55 14.80 -26.64 2.70
N SER A 56 13.61 -27.20 2.52
CA SER A 56 13.07 -27.65 1.24
C SER A 56 11.69 -27.05 1.01
N LYS A 57 11.46 -26.53 -0.18
CA LYS A 57 10.12 -26.04 -0.56
C LYS A 57 9.11 -27.17 -0.54
N ASP A 58 7.97 -26.92 0.08
CA ASP A 58 6.80 -27.81 0.05
C ASP A 58 5.81 -27.31 -1.01
N ALA A 59 5.92 -27.85 -2.22
CA ALA A 59 5.05 -27.47 -3.33
C ALA A 59 3.56 -27.77 -3.07
N SER A 60 3.24 -28.68 -2.14
CA SER A 60 1.85 -29.01 -1.80
C SER A 60 1.15 -27.92 -0.97
N GLN A 61 1.94 -27.05 -0.34
CA GLN A 61 1.45 -25.93 0.47
C GLN A 61 1.69 -24.56 -0.19
N HIS A 62 2.26 -24.54 -1.39
CA HIS A 62 2.38 -23.33 -2.17
C HIS A 62 1.00 -22.81 -2.58
N VAL A 63 0.79 -21.50 -2.45
CA VAL A 63 -0.41 -20.78 -2.90
C VAL A 63 0.04 -19.62 -3.76
N ASP A 64 -0.39 -19.57 -5.00
CA ASP A 64 -0.14 -18.43 -5.88
C ASP A 64 -0.86 -17.19 -5.40
N ALA A 65 -0.17 -16.04 -5.46
CA ALA A 65 -0.81 -14.76 -5.26
C ALA A 65 -1.62 -14.35 -6.50
N ASN A 66 -2.71 -13.65 -6.28
CA ASN A 66 -3.41 -12.93 -7.34
C ASN A 66 -3.81 -11.52 -6.86
N CYS A 67 -4.61 -10.79 -7.61
CA CYS A 67 -5.01 -9.44 -7.23
C CYS A 67 -6.03 -9.39 -6.06
N GLU A 68 -6.60 -10.51 -5.65
CA GLU A 68 -7.55 -10.58 -4.53
C GLU A 68 -6.90 -11.03 -3.22
N HIS A 69 -5.98 -11.98 -3.30
CA HIS A 69 -5.35 -12.57 -2.12
C HIS A 69 -3.84 -12.72 -2.28
N GLU A 70 -3.17 -12.65 -1.16
CA GLU A 70 -1.76 -12.97 -1.06
C GLU A 70 -1.54 -14.46 -1.29
N GLY A 71 -0.39 -14.81 -1.85
CA GLY A 71 0.09 -16.17 -1.93
C GLY A 71 1.01 -16.52 -0.76
N LYS A 72 1.48 -17.74 -0.73
CA LYS A 72 2.51 -18.19 0.21
C LYS A 72 3.41 -19.26 -0.35
N ASP A 73 4.68 -19.17 0.00
CA ASP A 73 5.66 -20.24 -0.10
C ASP A 73 5.87 -20.88 1.27
N VAL A 74 5.96 -22.20 1.31
CA VAL A 74 6.23 -22.96 2.53
C VAL A 74 7.52 -23.75 2.35
N GLU A 75 8.45 -23.61 3.31
CA GLU A 75 9.66 -24.41 3.39
C GLU A 75 9.63 -25.26 4.66
N VAL A 76 10.01 -26.51 4.54
CA VAL A 76 10.06 -27.48 5.66
C VAL A 76 11.52 -27.82 5.96
N CYS A 77 11.89 -27.79 7.24
CA CYS A 77 13.21 -28.23 7.66
C CYS A 77 13.30 -29.76 7.61
N ILE A 78 14.06 -30.28 6.62
CA ILE A 78 14.12 -31.72 6.33
C ILE A 78 15.11 -32.50 7.20
N ASN A 79 15.98 -31.81 7.92
CA ASN A 79 16.97 -32.42 8.80
C ASN A 79 16.68 -32.21 10.29
N SER A 80 15.44 -31.80 10.62
CA SER A 80 14.95 -31.67 11.99
C SER A 80 13.81 -32.63 12.26
N SER A 81 13.87 -33.39 13.34
CA SER A 81 12.79 -34.25 13.81
C SER A 81 11.57 -33.48 14.33
N LEU A 82 11.70 -32.13 14.50
CA LEU A 82 10.65 -31.26 15.03
C LEU A 82 9.69 -30.70 13.94
N GLY A 83 9.97 -31.00 12.65
CA GLY A 83 9.09 -30.56 11.56
C GLY A 83 8.90 -29.05 11.45
N SER A 84 9.96 -28.26 11.74
CA SER A 84 9.90 -26.79 11.66
C SER A 84 9.52 -26.34 10.26
N VAL A 85 8.65 -25.33 10.19
CA VAL A 85 8.09 -24.77 8.94
C VAL A 85 8.42 -23.30 8.89
N LYS A 86 8.74 -22.80 7.71
CA LYS A 86 8.92 -21.39 7.41
C LYS A 86 7.96 -21.00 6.30
N GLU A 87 7.10 -20.01 6.56
CA GLU A 87 6.19 -19.46 5.57
C GLU A 87 6.71 -18.11 5.09
N THR A 88 6.65 -17.88 3.78
CA THR A 88 6.97 -16.61 3.14
C THR A 88 5.72 -16.14 2.41
N VAL A 89 5.20 -14.97 2.76
CA VAL A 89 4.06 -14.37 2.10
C VAL A 89 4.49 -13.85 0.73
N ILE A 90 3.70 -14.15 -0.30
CA ILE A 90 3.82 -13.60 -1.65
C ILE A 90 2.79 -12.48 -1.77
N ALA A 91 3.23 -11.27 -2.02
CA ALA A 91 2.35 -10.11 -2.13
C ALA A 91 1.31 -10.27 -3.26
N LYS A 92 0.14 -9.66 -3.09
CA LYS A 92 -0.88 -9.60 -4.14
C LYS A 92 -0.29 -9.05 -5.44
N THR A 93 -0.73 -9.60 -6.56
CA THR A 93 -0.37 -9.07 -7.88
C THR A 93 -1.25 -7.85 -8.22
N PRO A 94 -0.76 -6.90 -9.02
CA PRO A 94 -1.61 -5.84 -9.56
C PRO A 94 -2.79 -6.39 -10.37
N HIS A 95 -3.86 -5.63 -10.46
CA HIS A 95 -4.99 -5.96 -11.35
C HIS A 95 -4.55 -5.97 -12.82
N THR A 96 -5.04 -6.96 -13.57
CA THR A 96 -4.88 -7.02 -15.03
C THR A 96 -6.13 -6.43 -15.68
N TRP A 97 -6.09 -5.12 -15.92
CA TRP A 97 -7.21 -4.39 -16.50
C TRP A 97 -7.41 -4.72 -17.96
N GLY A 98 -8.66 -4.92 -18.36
CA GLY A 98 -9.06 -5.15 -19.74
C GLY A 98 -9.07 -3.86 -20.59
N THR A 99 -9.79 -3.90 -21.69
CA THR A 99 -10.02 -2.72 -22.52
C THR A 99 -11.07 -1.81 -21.88
N ARG A 100 -10.83 -0.51 -21.87
CA ARG A 100 -11.81 0.47 -21.41
C ARG A 100 -13.03 0.48 -22.32
N SER A 101 -14.21 0.78 -21.74
CA SER A 101 -15.41 1.09 -22.50
C SER A 101 -15.25 2.34 -23.36
N GLU A 102 -16.23 2.66 -24.17
CA GLU A 102 -16.40 4.01 -24.68
C GLU A 102 -16.63 4.98 -23.50
N LYS A 103 -16.21 6.24 -23.70
CA LYS A 103 -16.41 7.28 -22.67
C LYS A 103 -17.91 7.59 -22.55
N VAL A 104 -18.42 7.54 -21.35
CA VAL A 104 -19.77 8.02 -21.03
C VAL A 104 -19.67 9.53 -20.80
N GLU A 105 -20.35 10.31 -21.59
CA GLU A 105 -20.34 11.78 -21.53
C GLU A 105 -21.76 12.32 -21.35
N ALA A 106 -21.88 13.44 -20.60
CA ALA A 106 -23.11 14.20 -20.48
C ALA A 106 -22.74 15.69 -20.42
N GLU A 107 -23.57 16.54 -21.03
CA GLU A 107 -23.33 17.98 -21.07
C GLU A 107 -23.23 18.57 -19.66
N GLY A 108 -22.15 19.34 -19.43
CA GLY A 108 -21.87 19.98 -18.13
C GLY A 108 -21.53 19.02 -16.99
N LYS A 109 -21.19 17.78 -17.31
CA LYS A 109 -20.80 16.74 -16.35
C LYS A 109 -19.43 16.17 -16.70
N THR A 110 -18.77 15.61 -15.69
CA THR A 110 -17.55 14.83 -15.87
C THR A 110 -17.83 13.56 -16.67
N GLY A 111 -17.03 13.30 -17.68
CA GLY A 111 -17.07 12.02 -18.41
C GLY A 111 -16.28 10.93 -17.69
N TYR A 112 -16.63 9.67 -17.92
CA TYR A 112 -15.93 8.53 -17.33
C TYR A 112 -15.89 7.33 -18.27
N TRP A 113 -14.91 6.45 -18.02
CA TRP A 113 -14.83 5.11 -18.64
C TRP A 113 -15.14 4.04 -17.60
N THR A 114 -15.49 2.85 -18.07
CA THR A 114 -15.52 1.66 -17.23
C THR A 114 -14.46 0.67 -17.66
N ASN A 115 -13.98 -0.13 -16.71
CA ASN A 115 -13.02 -1.21 -16.97
C ASN A 115 -13.30 -2.38 -16.03
N GLU A 116 -12.80 -3.55 -16.38
CA GLU A 116 -12.89 -4.76 -15.55
C GLU A 116 -11.56 -5.51 -15.54
N CYS A 117 -11.16 -5.97 -14.37
CA CYS A 117 -10.00 -6.84 -14.24
C CYS A 117 -10.30 -8.22 -14.79
N SER A 118 -9.50 -8.72 -15.73
CA SER A 118 -9.69 -10.02 -16.37
C SER A 118 -9.46 -11.22 -15.45
N VAL A 119 -8.87 -11.00 -14.27
CA VAL A 119 -8.51 -12.07 -13.31
C VAL A 119 -9.55 -12.18 -12.20
N CYS A 120 -9.90 -11.07 -11.55
CA CYS A 120 -10.76 -11.08 -10.37
C CYS A 120 -12.13 -10.43 -10.59
N HIS A 121 -12.40 -9.92 -11.81
CA HIS A 121 -13.65 -9.25 -12.16
C HIS A 121 -13.98 -7.99 -11.35
N THR A 122 -13.00 -7.44 -10.64
CA THR A 122 -13.14 -6.09 -10.05
C THR A 122 -13.40 -5.10 -11.17
N LYS A 123 -14.43 -4.30 -11.03
CA LYS A 123 -14.81 -3.24 -11.99
C LYS A 123 -14.25 -1.91 -11.54
N ALA A 124 -14.08 -1.00 -12.48
CA ALA A 124 -13.66 0.36 -12.19
C ALA A 124 -14.45 1.38 -13.00
N ILE A 125 -14.81 2.48 -12.37
CA ILE A 125 -15.16 3.74 -13.04
C ILE A 125 -13.89 4.59 -13.01
N ILE A 126 -13.48 5.11 -14.17
CA ILE A 126 -12.24 5.86 -14.36
C ILE A 126 -12.59 7.26 -14.83
N ILE A 127 -12.11 8.25 -14.11
CA ILE A 127 -12.33 9.68 -14.37
C ILE A 127 -11.00 10.28 -14.80
N ASP A 128 -10.99 11.05 -15.90
CA ASP A 128 -9.85 11.90 -16.27
C ASP A 128 -9.69 13.01 -15.22
N ALA A 129 -8.52 13.12 -14.64
CA ALA A 129 -8.26 14.15 -13.62
C ALA A 129 -8.36 15.58 -14.16
N LEU A 130 -8.36 15.77 -15.48
CA LEU A 130 -8.55 17.07 -16.13
C LEU A 130 -9.99 17.36 -16.56
N ASP A 131 -10.90 16.39 -16.42
CA ASP A 131 -12.32 16.53 -16.79
C ASP A 131 -13.19 16.94 -15.59
N TRP A 132 -12.78 18.00 -14.90
CA TRP A 132 -13.50 18.55 -13.75
C TRP A 132 -14.73 19.36 -14.20
N THR A 133 -15.77 19.36 -13.38
CA THR A 133 -16.92 20.30 -13.53
C THR A 133 -16.62 21.66 -12.90
N LYS A 134 -15.78 21.67 -11.85
CA LYS A 134 -15.34 22.89 -11.18
C LYS A 134 -13.90 22.73 -10.68
N ILE A 135 -13.11 23.80 -10.79
CA ILE A 135 -11.77 23.89 -10.24
C ILE A 135 -11.59 25.21 -9.49
N GLU A 136 -10.92 25.16 -8.33
CA GLU A 136 -10.47 26.33 -7.62
C GLU A 136 -8.94 26.26 -7.45
N GLY A 137 -8.29 27.32 -7.89
CA GLY A 137 -6.85 27.41 -7.96
C GLY A 137 -6.28 27.10 -9.34
N SER A 138 -4.97 27.27 -9.49
CA SER A 138 -4.28 27.03 -10.77
C SER A 138 -3.73 25.62 -10.84
N ASN A 139 -3.99 24.94 -11.92
CA ASN A 139 -3.24 23.76 -12.34
C ASN A 139 -1.87 24.26 -12.83
N LYS A 140 -0.78 23.70 -12.29
CA LYS A 140 0.60 24.06 -12.63
C LYS A 140 1.36 23.00 -13.41
N ASP A 141 0.70 21.98 -13.90
CA ASP A 141 1.36 21.08 -14.84
C ASP A 141 1.75 21.83 -16.10
N ASN A 142 3.04 21.92 -16.36
CA ASN A 142 3.59 22.61 -17.53
C ASN A 142 3.28 21.91 -18.85
N THR A 143 2.83 20.66 -18.80
CA THR A 143 2.50 19.85 -20.00
C THR A 143 1.01 19.86 -20.30
N GLY A 144 0.16 20.27 -19.37
CA GLY A 144 -1.29 20.18 -19.48
C GLY A 144 -1.83 18.74 -19.47
N ALA A 145 -1.01 17.78 -19.03
CA ALA A 145 -1.35 16.35 -19.06
C ALA A 145 -1.80 15.79 -17.70
N THR A 146 -1.56 16.52 -16.60
CA THR A 146 -1.90 16.07 -15.25
C THR A 146 -2.52 17.18 -14.41
N LEU A 147 -3.37 16.79 -13.46
CA LEU A 147 -3.82 17.68 -12.40
C LEU A 147 -2.70 17.82 -11.36
N LYS A 148 -2.26 19.05 -11.13
CA LYS A 148 -1.25 19.40 -10.13
C LYS A 148 -1.58 20.74 -9.49
N PHE A 149 -1.96 20.74 -8.22
CA PHE A 149 -2.20 21.97 -7.49
C PHE A 149 -0.92 22.56 -6.88
N SER A 150 -0.81 23.86 -6.89
CA SER A 150 0.34 24.59 -6.34
C SER A 150 0.12 25.15 -4.94
N THR A 151 -1.13 25.26 -4.51
CA THR A 151 -1.51 25.93 -3.26
C THR A 151 -2.42 25.01 -2.45
N ASN A 152 -2.19 24.95 -1.13
CA ASN A 152 -3.04 24.21 -0.21
C ASN A 152 -4.46 24.79 -0.20
N GLY A 153 -5.46 23.92 -0.13
CA GLY A 153 -6.86 24.27 -0.24
C GLY A 153 -7.40 24.33 -1.66
N ASN A 154 -6.54 24.33 -2.69
CA ASN A 154 -7.04 24.22 -4.07
C ASN A 154 -7.69 22.84 -4.29
N TYR A 155 -8.74 22.84 -5.09
CA TYR A 155 -9.53 21.63 -5.33
C TYR A 155 -10.07 21.51 -6.76
N ALA A 156 -10.42 20.29 -7.14
CA ALA A 156 -11.22 19.98 -8.32
C ALA A 156 -12.45 19.16 -7.91
N GLU A 157 -13.59 19.46 -8.53
CA GLU A 157 -14.85 18.75 -8.36
C GLU A 157 -15.20 17.99 -9.65
N TYR A 158 -15.67 16.77 -9.48
CA TYR A 158 -16.10 15.89 -10.56
C TYR A 158 -17.54 15.47 -10.29
N GLU A 159 -18.43 15.75 -11.22
CA GLU A 159 -19.84 15.45 -11.06
C GLU A 159 -20.36 14.65 -12.26
N PHE A 160 -21.01 13.54 -11.97
CA PHE A 160 -21.71 12.74 -12.97
C PHE A 160 -22.88 11.98 -12.34
N ASN A 161 -23.67 11.33 -13.18
CA ASN A 161 -24.75 10.47 -12.67
C ASN A 161 -24.21 9.05 -12.52
N MET A 162 -24.09 8.57 -11.28
CA MET A 162 -23.66 7.21 -10.97
C MET A 162 -24.71 6.21 -11.50
N PRO A 163 -24.37 5.30 -12.42
CA PRO A 163 -25.35 4.46 -13.11
C PRO A 163 -26.02 3.46 -12.17
N THR A 164 -25.32 2.98 -11.17
CA THR A 164 -25.79 2.00 -10.18
C THR A 164 -25.20 2.29 -8.82
N ALA A 165 -25.85 1.84 -7.75
CA ALA A 165 -25.24 1.88 -6.42
C ALA A 165 -24.04 0.92 -6.38
N LEU A 166 -22.96 1.36 -5.75
CA LEU A 166 -21.72 0.59 -5.60
C LEU A 166 -21.51 0.23 -4.13
N THR A 167 -20.86 -0.89 -3.87
CA THR A 167 -20.50 -1.35 -2.51
C THR A 167 -19.01 -1.68 -2.43
N ASN A 168 -18.42 -1.51 -1.26
CA ASN A 168 -16.99 -1.77 -1.00
C ASN A 168 -16.08 -1.09 -2.03
N VAL A 169 -16.30 0.21 -2.22
CA VAL A 169 -15.60 0.98 -3.25
C VAL A 169 -14.23 1.41 -2.75
N THR A 170 -13.19 0.94 -3.41
CA THR A 170 -11.83 1.45 -3.22
C THR A 170 -11.62 2.64 -4.14
N ILE A 171 -11.24 3.79 -3.58
CA ILE A 171 -10.90 4.99 -4.34
C ILE A 171 -9.38 5.07 -4.45
N GLY A 172 -8.90 5.29 -5.66
CA GLY A 172 -7.48 5.43 -5.97
C GLY A 172 -7.23 6.51 -7.00
N VAL A 173 -5.97 6.81 -7.21
CA VAL A 173 -5.50 7.72 -8.26
C VAL A 173 -4.39 7.06 -9.07
N TYR A 174 -4.36 7.34 -10.36
CA TYR A 174 -3.23 6.99 -11.23
C TYR A 174 -2.41 8.23 -11.49
N GLY A 175 -1.13 8.17 -11.17
CA GLY A 175 -0.28 9.34 -11.27
C GLY A 175 1.17 9.08 -10.88
N TRP A 176 1.91 10.16 -10.67
CA TRP A 176 3.31 10.13 -10.31
C TRP A 176 3.66 11.28 -9.35
N VAL A 177 4.81 11.21 -8.71
CA VAL A 177 5.31 12.20 -7.75
C VAL A 177 6.76 12.56 -8.07
N ASP A 178 7.23 13.70 -7.55
CA ASP A 178 8.64 14.01 -7.55
C ASP A 178 9.36 13.06 -6.58
N TYR A 179 10.16 12.14 -7.12
CA TYR A 179 10.87 11.13 -6.34
C TYR A 179 12.34 11.06 -6.74
N TRP A 180 13.20 11.48 -5.82
CA TRP A 180 14.65 11.44 -5.96
C TRP A 180 15.24 10.43 -4.98
N LYS A 181 16.01 9.48 -5.49
CA LYS A 181 16.75 8.50 -4.68
C LYS A 181 18.19 8.96 -4.49
N ASP A 182 18.40 10.13 -3.92
CA ASP A 182 19.74 10.71 -3.72
C ASP A 182 20.25 10.69 -2.27
N GLY A 183 19.46 10.11 -1.35
CA GLY A 183 19.78 10.04 0.08
C GLY A 183 19.78 11.40 0.80
N SER A 184 19.62 12.52 0.09
CA SER A 184 19.66 13.87 0.67
C SER A 184 18.30 14.38 1.09
N ASN A 185 17.21 13.89 0.52
CA ASN A 185 15.86 14.45 0.66
C ASN A 185 14.86 13.59 1.44
N ASN A 186 15.25 12.45 2.02
CA ASN A 186 14.35 11.52 2.73
C ASN A 186 13.07 11.14 1.94
N ASN A 187 13.12 11.21 0.61
CA ASN A 187 11.99 10.87 -0.25
C ASN A 187 11.58 9.40 -0.12
N ASP A 188 12.53 8.53 0.25
CA ASP A 188 12.29 7.10 0.48
C ASP A 188 11.32 6.84 1.65
N GLN A 189 11.17 7.81 2.56
CA GLN A 189 10.29 7.72 3.73
C GLN A 189 8.93 8.40 3.54
N ARG A 190 8.69 9.03 2.39
CA ARG A 190 7.42 9.68 2.10
C ARG A 190 6.41 8.69 1.55
N GLY A 191 5.17 8.82 2.00
CA GLY A 191 4.04 8.13 1.41
C GLY A 191 3.46 8.92 0.25
N PHE A 192 2.75 8.24 -0.64
CA PHE A 192 2.10 8.92 -1.77
C PHE A 192 1.02 9.91 -1.30
N PHE A 193 0.32 9.59 -0.23
CA PHE A 193 -0.75 10.42 0.33
C PHE A 193 -0.41 11.06 1.67
N SER A 194 0.82 10.94 2.13
CA SER A 194 1.26 11.50 3.42
C SER A 194 2.59 12.23 3.27
N THR A 195 2.77 13.29 4.06
CA THR A 195 4.03 14.07 4.08
C THR A 195 5.18 13.23 4.60
N LYS A 196 4.88 12.25 5.47
CA LYS A 196 5.82 11.33 6.05
C LYS A 196 5.16 9.97 6.24
N ALA A 197 5.83 8.91 5.84
CA ALA A 197 5.32 7.56 6.03
C ALA A 197 5.01 7.29 7.51
N GLY A 198 3.79 6.82 7.76
CA GLY A 198 3.34 6.40 9.09
C GLY A 198 2.94 7.49 10.07
N ASP A 199 2.99 8.79 9.73
CA ASP A 199 2.58 9.87 10.64
C ASP A 199 1.09 10.21 10.61
N GLY A 200 0.34 9.62 9.67
CA GLY A 200 -1.10 9.84 9.51
C GLY A 200 -1.49 11.20 8.94
N SER A 201 -0.53 12.07 8.59
CA SER A 201 -0.84 13.33 7.91
C SER A 201 -1.19 13.07 6.46
N ALA A 202 -2.34 13.57 5.99
CA ALA A 202 -2.75 13.44 4.61
C ALA A 202 -2.30 14.66 3.80
N ASN A 203 -1.69 14.41 2.61
CA ASN A 203 -1.35 15.47 1.64
C ASN A 203 -2.56 15.93 0.85
N VAL A 204 -3.56 15.08 0.78
CA VAL A 204 -4.77 15.27 -0.01
C VAL A 204 -6.00 14.96 0.81
N GLY A 205 -7.10 15.63 0.50
CA GLY A 205 -8.42 15.32 1.00
C GLY A 205 -9.32 14.90 -0.15
N VAL A 206 -10.14 13.90 0.08
CA VAL A 206 -11.17 13.48 -0.87
C VAL A 206 -12.51 13.43 -0.18
N LYS A 207 -13.52 14.01 -0.81
CA LYS A 207 -14.92 13.87 -0.39
C LYS A 207 -15.72 13.21 -1.49
N VAL A 208 -16.61 12.34 -1.08
CA VAL A 208 -17.60 11.73 -1.97
C VAL A 208 -18.99 12.08 -1.43
N ASN A 209 -19.78 12.81 -2.21
CA ASN A 209 -21.09 13.33 -1.80
C ASN A 209 -21.02 13.99 -0.41
N ASP A 210 -20.04 14.88 -0.24
CA ASP A 210 -19.73 15.63 1.00
C ASP A 210 -19.27 14.78 2.21
N THR A 211 -19.09 13.46 2.03
CA THR A 211 -18.52 12.56 3.05
C THR A 211 -17.01 12.43 2.85
N ASP A 212 -16.24 12.70 3.91
CA ASP A 212 -14.78 12.58 3.85
C ASP A 212 -14.35 11.11 3.68
N LEU A 213 -13.47 10.86 2.71
CA LEU A 213 -12.76 9.59 2.59
C LEU A 213 -11.63 9.54 3.62
N THR A 214 -11.62 8.51 4.44
CA THR A 214 -10.45 8.22 5.29
C THR A 214 -9.33 7.65 4.43
N ILE A 215 -8.21 8.37 4.33
CA ILE A 215 -7.02 7.89 3.64
C ILE A 215 -6.35 6.82 4.52
N THR A 216 -6.29 5.60 4.04
CA THR A 216 -5.75 4.45 4.78
C THR A 216 -4.39 3.99 4.25
N ASN A 217 -3.99 4.44 3.06
CA ASN A 217 -2.70 4.09 2.48
C ASN A 217 -1.59 4.96 3.07
N THR A 218 -0.72 4.32 3.85
CA THR A 218 0.47 4.95 4.46
C THR A 218 1.78 4.41 3.88
N LYS A 219 1.71 3.66 2.77
CA LYS A 219 2.88 3.05 2.13
C LYS A 219 3.83 4.10 1.58
N THR A 220 5.11 3.81 1.67
CA THR A 220 6.16 4.58 0.99
C THR A 220 6.09 4.38 -0.53
N TYR A 221 6.81 5.20 -1.27
CA TYR A 221 6.89 5.05 -2.74
C TYR A 221 7.43 3.69 -3.16
N GLU A 222 8.46 3.17 -2.49
CA GLU A 222 9.04 1.86 -2.78
C GLU A 222 8.05 0.72 -2.48
N GLU A 223 7.32 0.79 -1.37
CA GLU A 223 6.29 -0.20 -1.01
C GLU A 223 5.11 -0.20 -1.98
N MET A 224 4.89 0.89 -2.72
CA MET A 224 3.91 0.97 -3.81
C MET A 224 4.49 0.54 -5.17
N GLY A 225 5.76 0.14 -5.23
CA GLY A 225 6.42 -0.25 -6.45
C GLY A 225 6.84 0.91 -7.36
N MET A 226 6.84 2.15 -6.84
CA MET A 226 7.34 3.29 -7.60
C MET A 226 8.86 3.27 -7.68
N THR A 227 9.38 3.65 -8.84
CA THR A 227 10.82 3.83 -9.05
C THR A 227 11.15 5.31 -9.23
N ALA A 228 12.28 5.73 -8.66
CA ALA A 228 12.82 7.06 -8.90
C ALA A 228 13.15 7.23 -10.38
N GLY A 229 12.71 8.34 -10.96
CA GLY A 229 12.98 8.68 -12.36
C GLY A 229 14.21 9.55 -12.52
N GLU A 230 14.66 9.65 -13.77
CA GLU A 230 15.70 10.59 -14.14
C GLU A 230 15.30 12.03 -13.84
N ASN A 231 15.26 12.96 -13.73
CA ASN A 231 14.72 14.29 -13.47
C ASN A 231 13.78 14.40 -12.24
N GLY A 232 13.82 13.45 -11.32
CA GLY A 232 13.04 13.51 -10.09
C GLY A 232 11.57 13.10 -10.20
N ASN A 233 11.15 12.59 -11.33
CA ASN A 233 9.82 12.06 -11.51
C ASN A 233 9.81 10.57 -11.20
N SER A 234 8.82 10.09 -10.42
CA SER A 234 8.62 8.65 -10.23
C SER A 234 8.03 7.99 -11.47
N SER A 235 8.05 6.65 -11.50
CA SER A 235 7.17 5.89 -12.39
C SER A 235 5.70 6.17 -12.06
N PHE A 236 4.81 5.98 -13.05
CA PHE A 236 3.37 6.01 -12.83
C PHE A 236 2.92 4.79 -12.03
N CYS A 237 1.96 5.00 -11.13
CA CYS A 237 1.37 3.95 -10.31
C CYS A 237 -0.12 4.22 -10.09
N LEU A 238 -0.94 3.15 -10.04
CA LEU A 238 -2.29 3.21 -9.50
C LEU A 238 -2.20 3.01 -7.99
N CYS A 239 -2.51 4.08 -7.25
CA CYS A 239 -2.38 4.12 -5.80
C CYS A 239 -3.76 4.17 -5.16
N GLU A 240 -4.13 3.12 -4.44
CA GLU A 240 -5.35 3.09 -3.63
C GLU A 240 -5.21 4.08 -2.47
N MET A 241 -6.24 4.88 -2.24
CA MET A 241 -6.28 5.90 -1.18
C MET A 241 -6.98 5.38 0.07
N GLY A 242 -8.19 4.87 -0.11
CA GLY A 242 -9.06 4.41 0.96
C GLY A 242 -10.31 3.75 0.41
N THR A 243 -11.16 3.26 1.31
CA THR A 243 -12.37 2.50 0.95
C THR A 243 -13.62 3.16 1.54
N MET A 244 -14.69 3.18 0.76
CA MET A 244 -16.04 3.54 1.21
C MET A 244 -16.94 2.31 1.19
N ALA A 245 -17.80 2.18 2.20
CA ALA A 245 -18.73 1.06 2.30
C ALA A 245 -19.72 1.01 1.14
N SER A 246 -20.21 2.18 0.72
CA SER A 246 -21.15 2.29 -0.40
C SER A 246 -21.15 3.68 -1.01
N ILE A 247 -21.53 3.75 -2.30
CA ILE A 247 -21.85 4.98 -3.03
C ILE A 247 -23.22 4.76 -3.67
N ALA A 248 -24.15 5.67 -3.44
CA ALA A 248 -25.52 5.56 -3.99
C ALA A 248 -25.53 5.79 -5.52
N ALA A 249 -26.52 5.22 -6.20
CA ALA A 249 -26.84 5.60 -7.57
C ALA A 249 -27.41 7.02 -7.63
N GLY A 250 -27.31 7.66 -8.79
CA GLY A 250 -27.80 9.02 -9.01
C GLY A 250 -26.67 10.06 -8.94
N ASP A 251 -26.98 11.25 -8.48
CA ASP A 251 -26.00 12.35 -8.45
C ASP A 251 -24.78 11.98 -7.61
N PHE A 252 -23.63 12.01 -8.26
CA PHE A 252 -22.32 11.73 -7.66
C PHE A 252 -21.46 12.98 -7.77
N LYS A 253 -20.81 13.32 -6.65
CA LYS A 253 -19.81 14.38 -6.60
C LYS A 253 -18.58 13.89 -5.87
N LEU A 254 -17.41 14.04 -6.50
CA LEU A 254 -16.12 13.81 -5.86
C LEU A 254 -15.36 15.13 -5.81
N THR A 255 -14.87 15.50 -4.64
CA THR A 255 -14.00 16.66 -4.47
C THR A 255 -12.60 16.17 -4.08
N TYR A 256 -11.61 16.51 -4.88
CA TYR A 256 -10.21 16.25 -4.61
C TYR A 256 -9.52 17.56 -4.22
N THR A 257 -8.92 17.61 -3.03
CA THR A 257 -8.31 18.80 -2.45
C THR A 257 -6.85 18.56 -2.10
N ARG A 258 -5.97 19.51 -2.42
CA ARG A 258 -4.61 19.55 -1.89
C ARG A 258 -4.62 20.11 -0.46
N LEU A 259 -4.06 19.35 0.49
CA LEU A 259 -3.96 19.77 1.90
C LEU A 259 -2.57 20.30 2.24
N GLU A 260 -1.50 19.72 1.68
CA GLU A 260 -0.12 20.03 2.02
C GLU A 260 0.75 20.31 0.79
N SER A 261 1.94 20.89 1.02
CA SER A 261 2.92 21.22 -0.04
C SER A 261 3.51 19.96 -0.67
N TYR A 262 2.88 19.45 -1.72
CA TYR A 262 3.30 18.21 -2.33
C TYR A 262 3.10 18.18 -3.84
N ASN A 263 4.05 17.57 -4.55
CA ASN A 263 4.05 17.54 -6.01
C ASN A 263 3.43 16.25 -6.53
N LEU A 264 2.17 16.03 -6.21
CA LEU A 264 1.39 14.92 -6.75
C LEU A 264 0.79 15.33 -8.09
N ASN A 265 1.08 14.54 -9.11
CA ASN A 265 0.59 14.70 -10.47
C ASN A 265 -0.37 13.55 -10.79
N ILE A 266 -1.64 13.86 -11.02
CA ILE A 266 -2.70 12.88 -11.22
C ILE A 266 -3.20 12.96 -12.67
N THR A 267 -3.30 11.81 -13.32
CA THR A 267 -3.94 11.68 -14.63
C THR A 267 -5.36 11.14 -14.53
N GLU A 268 -5.63 10.29 -13.52
CA GLU A 268 -6.93 9.62 -13.41
C GLU A 268 -7.31 9.39 -11.95
N ILE A 269 -8.63 9.39 -11.69
CA ILE A 269 -9.23 8.96 -10.43
C ILE A 269 -10.02 7.68 -10.70
N TRP A 270 -9.85 6.69 -9.84
CA TRP A 270 -10.41 5.36 -10.00
C TRP A 270 -11.37 5.03 -8.85
N LEU A 271 -12.57 4.56 -9.19
CA LEU A 271 -13.55 4.00 -8.27
C LEU A 271 -13.64 2.49 -8.57
N MET A 272 -12.96 1.67 -7.79
CA MET A 272 -12.88 0.22 -7.96
C MET A 272 -13.88 -0.49 -7.06
N TYR A 273 -14.65 -1.44 -7.59
CA TYR A 273 -15.74 -2.13 -6.88
C TYR A 273 -15.98 -3.53 -7.42
N LYS A 274 -16.75 -4.33 -6.69
CA LYS A 274 -17.19 -5.68 -7.10
C LYS A 274 -18.68 -5.76 -7.34
#